data_afd7a51acfb6bb252de2e0ff0335183d
#
_entry.id   afd7a51acfb6bb252de2e0ff0335183d
#
_cell.length_a   1.000
_cell.length_b   1.000
_cell.length_c   1.000
_cell.angle_alpha   90.00
_cell.angle_beta   90.00
_cell.angle_gamma   90.00
#
_symmetry.space_group_name_H-M   'P 1'
#
loop_
_entity.id
_entity.type
_entity.pdbx_description
1 polymer ?
#
loop_
_entity_poly.entity_id
_entity_poly.type
_entity_poly.pdbx_seq_one_letter_code
_entity_poly.pdbx_strand_id
1 'polypeptide(L)'
;MATNNTTIAGRVYLSGTNDFQQRVPNPTIEGIDATSKFLFDPMNRRYLNEFVDAFVNRIGTQIVHNNAWENPLTVFKGANLRYGSSIQESALKWIKAHTYDVDDDTLLKVSRPEAAVWYHTVNRKDRYDITVELPDLQQAFADEMGLNRLIDAIMTVPRNSDNYDEYLCMLNQLAYYEQNWGFFKHQVSAAPTDEATGKEFLKAVRAYAKKLKFPTSLYSPVSAEYGVPTFAKPDELVLFITADAAASIDVDTLASVFNLDKAEAAYRTIEVPELPIPNAFALLTTDNFFVCSDYVYANESFYNPQTLATNYYLHHWEVVSPSPFVPAILFTTDTPTTVPTITQSVTGVNITAAKNSLKPGESTQMTVALTSTVTTNDEGIEVAPNAVTWSVSGVTAATEGKPLALNRMTRVDRLGMLHVQKTNIKAGNVLHVSGTTSYVNPSGKTTPYTKTVDITIV
;
A
#
# COMPACT_ATOMS: atom_id res chain seq x y z
N MET A 1 38.27 21.52 -2.12
CA MET A 1 39.64 21.67 -1.57
C MET A 1 40.01 20.33 -0.96
N ALA A 2 41.05 19.68 -1.42
CA ALA A 2 41.54 18.45 -0.82
C ALA A 2 41.96 18.75 0.64
N THR A 3 41.37 18.05 1.57
CA THR A 3 41.67 18.19 2.98
C THR A 3 42.94 17.40 3.30
N ASN A 4 44.02 18.11 3.62
CA ASN A 4 45.32 17.55 3.97
C ASN A 4 45.23 16.83 5.34
N ASN A 5 46.06 15.80 5.57
CA ASN A 5 46.19 15.04 6.82
C ASN A 5 46.32 15.94 8.07
N THR A 6 47.08 17.04 7.96
CA THR A 6 47.23 18.02 9.01
C THR A 6 45.89 18.64 9.42
N THR A 7 45.03 18.95 8.48
CA THR A 7 43.71 19.52 8.74
C THR A 7 42.78 18.51 9.42
N ILE A 8 42.81 17.26 8.99
CA ILE A 8 42.02 16.18 9.59
C ILE A 8 42.50 15.89 11.00
N ALA A 9 43.80 15.65 11.19
CA ALA A 9 44.38 15.38 12.48
C ALA A 9 44.15 16.54 13.47
N GLY A 10 44.20 17.81 12.99
CA GLY A 10 43.90 18.98 13.77
C GLY A 10 42.45 19.03 14.27
N ARG A 11 41.52 18.63 13.44
CA ARG A 11 40.10 18.53 13.83
C ARG A 11 39.84 17.40 14.82
N VAL A 12 40.49 16.27 14.67
CA VAL A 12 40.46 15.15 15.63
C VAL A 12 41.06 15.60 16.98
N TYR A 13 42.22 16.25 16.92
CA TYR A 13 42.87 16.81 18.12
C TYR A 13 41.93 17.72 18.92
N LEU A 14 41.21 18.62 18.25
CA LEU A 14 40.27 19.53 18.93
C LEU A 14 39.03 18.82 19.50
N SER A 15 38.75 17.60 19.09
CA SER A 15 37.63 16.80 19.64
C SER A 15 38.03 15.85 20.76
N GLY A 16 39.34 15.66 20.99
CA GLY A 16 39.85 14.85 22.07
C GLY A 16 39.58 15.48 23.46
N THR A 17 39.75 14.66 24.48
CA THR A 17 39.63 15.11 25.87
C THR A 17 40.68 16.20 26.24
N ASN A 18 40.46 16.91 27.33
CA ASN A 18 41.44 17.90 27.80
C ASN A 18 42.81 17.28 28.09
N ASP A 19 42.86 16.04 28.61
CA ASP A 19 44.13 15.31 28.87
C ASP A 19 44.84 14.98 27.55
N PHE A 20 44.08 14.59 26.53
CA PHE A 20 44.58 14.34 25.19
C PHE A 20 45.21 15.62 24.58
N GLN A 21 44.50 16.73 24.61
CA GLN A 21 44.95 18.01 24.04
C GLN A 21 46.16 18.58 24.74
N GLN A 22 46.38 18.30 26.03
CA GLN A 22 47.54 18.76 26.79
C GLN A 22 48.79 17.90 26.55
N ARG A 23 48.63 16.64 26.18
CA ARG A 23 49.74 15.69 26.08
C ARG A 23 50.18 15.37 24.65
N VAL A 24 49.18 15.31 23.74
CA VAL A 24 49.48 15.03 22.34
C VAL A 24 49.96 16.29 21.63
N PRO A 25 51.06 16.25 20.86
CA PRO A 25 51.49 17.37 20.05
C PRO A 25 50.40 17.85 19.08
N ASN A 26 50.19 19.18 19.03
CA ASN A 26 49.16 19.73 18.16
C ASN A 26 49.59 19.63 16.68
N PRO A 27 48.86 18.85 15.82
CA PRO A 27 49.25 18.58 14.43
C PRO A 27 49.29 19.84 13.55
N THR A 28 48.56 20.90 13.93
CA THR A 28 48.54 22.16 13.17
C THR A 28 49.65 23.12 13.58
N ILE A 29 50.22 22.96 14.77
CA ILE A 29 51.28 23.82 15.31
C ILE A 29 52.65 23.13 15.23
N GLU A 30 52.73 21.90 15.71
CA GLU A 30 53.99 21.15 15.82
C GLU A 30 54.25 20.21 14.64
N GLY A 31 53.27 20.09 13.76
CA GLY A 31 53.28 19.24 12.55
C GLY A 31 52.82 17.81 12.80
N ILE A 32 52.35 17.19 11.74
CA ILE A 32 51.79 15.84 11.75
C ILE A 32 52.80 14.77 12.18
N ASP A 33 54.09 14.99 11.84
CA ASP A 33 55.17 14.05 12.16
C ASP A 33 55.41 13.97 13.70
N ALA A 34 55.34 15.10 14.39
CA ALA A 34 55.46 15.12 15.84
C ALA A 34 54.31 14.39 16.50
N THR A 35 53.10 14.64 16.05
CA THR A 35 51.87 13.96 16.50
C THR A 35 51.95 12.45 16.24
N SER A 36 52.33 12.05 15.02
CA SER A 36 52.51 10.65 14.63
C SER A 36 53.53 9.94 15.51
N LYS A 37 54.72 10.49 15.69
CA LYS A 37 55.75 9.91 16.56
C LYS A 37 55.27 9.71 17.99
N PHE A 38 54.53 10.68 18.54
CA PHE A 38 53.98 10.59 19.88
C PHE A 38 52.92 9.50 19.99
N LEU A 39 51.94 9.45 19.06
CA LEU A 39 50.83 8.50 19.06
C LEU A 39 51.30 7.06 18.89
N PHE A 40 52.29 6.80 18.03
CA PHE A 40 52.79 5.45 17.77
C PHE A 40 53.85 4.96 18.76
N ASP A 41 54.23 5.81 19.77
CA ASP A 41 55.06 5.34 20.90
C ASP A 41 54.25 4.31 21.72
N PRO A 42 54.83 3.11 22.00
CA PRO A 42 54.16 2.07 22.78
C PRO A 42 53.65 2.54 24.16
N MET A 43 54.30 3.53 24.77
CA MET A 43 53.90 4.12 26.04
C MET A 43 52.62 5.00 25.95
N ASN A 44 52.30 5.49 24.77
CA ASN A 44 51.20 6.44 24.52
C ASN A 44 49.95 5.78 23.90
N ARG A 45 49.83 4.46 24.02
CA ARG A 45 48.76 3.66 23.37
C ARG A 45 47.35 4.14 23.74
N ARG A 46 47.14 4.62 24.92
CA ARG A 46 45.88 5.19 25.35
C ARG A 46 45.47 6.38 24.47
N TYR A 47 46.41 7.25 24.16
CA TYR A 47 46.15 8.41 23.28
C TYR A 47 45.97 8.05 21.83
N LEU A 48 46.64 6.99 21.36
CA LEU A 48 46.38 6.43 20.03
C LEU A 48 44.94 5.92 19.90
N ASN A 49 44.46 5.15 20.89
CA ASN A 49 43.09 4.64 20.87
C ASN A 49 42.06 5.80 20.91
N GLU A 50 42.31 6.80 21.77
CA GLU A 50 41.47 7.99 21.84
C GLU A 50 41.47 8.78 20.53
N PHE A 51 42.61 8.90 19.87
CA PHE A 51 42.72 9.51 18.55
C PHE A 51 41.88 8.75 17.50
N VAL A 52 41.97 7.41 17.48
CA VAL A 52 41.25 6.55 16.54
C VAL A 52 39.73 6.65 16.79
N ASP A 53 39.28 6.59 18.05
CA ASP A 53 37.87 6.73 18.42
C ASP A 53 37.33 8.11 18.04
N ALA A 54 38.04 9.17 18.35
CA ALA A 54 37.67 10.53 17.97
C ALA A 54 37.69 10.74 16.45
N PHE A 55 38.63 10.09 15.77
CA PHE A 55 38.75 10.10 14.30
C PHE A 55 37.53 9.48 13.65
N VAL A 56 37.11 8.30 14.08
CA VAL A 56 35.95 7.59 13.52
C VAL A 56 34.65 8.33 13.84
N ASN A 57 34.44 8.70 15.09
CA ASN A 57 33.20 9.38 15.52
C ASN A 57 32.96 10.71 14.82
N ARG A 58 34.00 11.45 14.46
CA ARG A 58 33.87 12.77 13.85
C ARG A 58 33.68 12.71 12.33
N ILE A 59 34.17 11.68 11.68
CA ILE A 59 34.09 11.54 10.22
C ILE A 59 32.71 11.14 9.75
N GLY A 60 31.93 10.44 10.58
CA GLY A 60 30.55 10.09 10.29
C GLY A 60 29.65 11.28 9.90
N THR A 61 30.05 12.51 10.20
CA THR A 61 29.29 13.73 9.86
C THR A 61 29.80 14.48 8.63
N GLN A 62 30.98 14.19 8.11
CA GLN A 62 31.59 15.01 7.06
C GLN A 62 31.72 14.38 5.66
N ILE A 63 31.65 13.06 5.54
CA ILE A 63 31.97 12.33 4.29
C ILE A 63 30.72 11.80 3.57
N VAL A 64 29.55 12.12 4.06
CA VAL A 64 28.25 11.64 3.52
C VAL A 64 28.01 12.00 2.03
N HIS A 65 28.87 12.83 1.42
CA HIS A 65 28.61 13.38 0.08
C HIS A 65 29.52 12.89 -1.05
N ASN A 66 30.54 12.09 -0.78
CA ASN A 66 31.46 11.63 -1.84
C ASN A 66 31.22 10.14 -2.18
N ASN A 67 30.62 9.90 -3.35
CA ASN A 67 30.49 8.60 -4.02
C ASN A 67 29.78 7.49 -3.23
N ALA A 68 28.88 7.82 -2.31
CA ALA A 68 27.97 6.82 -1.75
C ALA A 68 26.91 6.47 -2.80
N TRP A 69 26.77 5.19 -3.09
CA TRP A 69 25.62 4.72 -3.86
C TRP A 69 24.35 4.83 -3.00
N GLU A 70 23.31 5.44 -3.53
CA GLU A 70 22.04 5.60 -2.85
C GLU A 70 21.04 4.55 -3.35
N ASN A 71 20.38 3.87 -2.42
CA ASN A 71 19.34 2.91 -2.74
C ASN A 71 18.10 3.66 -3.30
N PRO A 72 17.67 3.39 -4.55
CA PRO A 72 16.51 4.07 -5.13
C PRO A 72 15.19 3.72 -4.41
N LEU A 73 15.17 2.66 -3.61
CA LEU A 73 14.00 2.22 -2.85
C LEU A 73 13.87 2.89 -1.48
N THR A 74 14.78 3.80 -1.09
CA THR A 74 14.70 4.55 0.17
C THR A 74 13.43 5.39 0.30
N VAL A 75 12.74 5.67 -0.80
CA VAL A 75 11.43 6.36 -0.80
C VAL A 75 10.38 5.63 0.03
N PHE A 76 10.51 4.32 0.21
CA PHE A 76 9.61 3.51 1.04
C PHE A 76 10.01 3.46 2.51
N LYS A 77 11.15 4.03 2.88
CA LYS A 77 11.66 3.96 4.25
C LYS A 77 10.84 4.85 5.17
N GLY A 78 10.20 4.23 6.15
CA GLY A 78 9.39 4.91 7.16
C GLY A 78 10.21 5.44 8.34
N ALA A 79 9.52 5.92 9.36
CA ALA A 79 10.15 6.38 10.58
C ALA A 79 10.75 5.21 11.38
N ASN A 80 11.88 5.46 12.05
CA ASN A 80 12.58 4.45 12.86
C ASN A 80 11.71 3.95 14.01
N LEU A 81 11.77 2.64 14.25
CA LEU A 81 11.09 2.01 15.38
C LEU A 81 11.77 2.36 16.68
N ARG A 82 11.13 3.16 17.51
CA ARG A 82 11.66 3.54 18.85
C ARG A 82 11.37 2.48 19.91
N TYR A 83 10.24 1.77 19.77
CA TYR A 83 9.78 0.79 20.75
C TYR A 83 9.12 -0.38 20.03
N GLY A 84 9.42 -1.61 20.48
CA GLY A 84 8.87 -2.83 19.88
C GLY A 84 9.64 -3.29 18.63
N SER A 85 9.49 -4.56 18.29
CA SER A 85 10.17 -5.21 17.15
C SER A 85 9.20 -5.58 16.03
N SER A 86 7.97 -5.07 16.07
CA SER A 86 6.93 -5.37 15.09
C SER A 86 6.07 -4.16 14.79
N ILE A 87 5.61 -4.08 13.55
CA ILE A 87 4.63 -3.10 13.07
C ILE A 87 3.34 -3.86 12.80
N GLN A 88 2.24 -3.37 13.35
CA GLN A 88 0.91 -3.90 13.06
C GLN A 88 0.26 -3.07 11.96
N GLU A 89 -0.12 -3.72 10.89
CA GLU A 89 -0.95 -3.16 9.84
C GLU A 89 -2.36 -3.74 9.95
N SER A 90 -3.38 -2.93 9.76
CA SER A 90 -4.76 -3.38 9.84
C SER A 90 -5.64 -2.65 8.84
N ALA A 91 -6.56 -3.38 8.23
CA ALA A 91 -7.58 -2.84 7.34
C ALA A 91 -8.98 -3.28 7.79
N LEU A 92 -9.93 -2.35 7.70
CA LEU A 92 -11.31 -2.57 8.14
C LEU A 92 -12.20 -2.86 6.92
N LYS A 93 -13.02 -3.89 7.03
CA LYS A 93 -14.07 -4.18 6.06
C LYS A 93 -15.16 -3.12 6.14
N TRP A 94 -15.62 -2.63 5.00
CA TRP A 94 -16.71 -1.68 4.96
C TRP A 94 -18.02 -2.33 5.37
N ILE A 95 -18.83 -1.60 6.14
CA ILE A 95 -20.13 -2.06 6.57
C ILE A 95 -21.13 -1.82 5.45
N LYS A 96 -21.92 -2.86 5.12
CA LYS A 96 -23.01 -2.74 4.15
C LYS A 96 -24.17 -1.96 4.77
N ALA A 97 -24.83 -1.13 3.96
CA ALA A 97 -26.06 -0.47 4.38
C ALA A 97 -27.20 -1.51 4.46
N HIS A 98 -27.99 -1.41 5.49
CA HIS A 98 -29.25 -2.17 5.61
C HIS A 98 -30.42 -1.28 5.15
N THR A 99 -31.41 -1.89 4.50
CA THR A 99 -32.64 -1.20 4.16
C THR A 99 -33.37 -0.80 5.44
N TYR A 100 -33.85 0.43 5.51
CA TYR A 100 -34.62 0.89 6.65
C TYR A 100 -35.98 0.15 6.69
N ASP A 101 -36.19 -0.66 7.70
CA ASP A 101 -37.44 -1.34 7.98
C ASP A 101 -37.89 -0.97 9.43
N VAL A 102 -39.14 -0.53 9.56
CA VAL A 102 -39.71 -0.12 10.88
C VAL A 102 -39.96 -1.31 11.80
N ASP A 103 -40.18 -2.48 11.20
CA ASP A 103 -40.48 -3.72 11.90
C ASP A 103 -39.26 -4.67 12.02
N ASP A 104 -38.04 -4.15 11.76
CA ASP A 104 -36.81 -4.94 11.76
C ASP A 104 -36.47 -5.41 13.19
N ASP A 105 -36.51 -6.71 13.42
CA ASP A 105 -36.07 -7.37 14.67
C ASP A 105 -34.58 -7.14 14.96
N THR A 106 -33.83 -6.53 14.01
CA THR A 106 -32.39 -6.28 14.10
C THR A 106 -32.04 -4.96 14.78
N LEU A 107 -32.99 -4.14 15.22
CA LEU A 107 -32.78 -2.82 15.83
C LEU A 107 -31.74 -2.83 16.97
N LEU A 108 -31.66 -3.91 17.72
CA LEU A 108 -30.74 -4.08 18.85
C LEU A 108 -29.52 -4.96 18.51
N LYS A 109 -29.35 -5.35 17.25
CA LYS A 109 -28.21 -6.17 16.80
C LYS A 109 -26.92 -5.36 16.87
N VAL A 110 -25.95 -5.90 17.58
CA VAL A 110 -24.60 -5.32 17.65
C VAL A 110 -23.85 -5.70 16.37
N SER A 111 -23.56 -4.73 15.54
CA SER A 111 -22.68 -4.89 14.39
C SER A 111 -21.27 -4.41 14.74
N ARG A 112 -20.28 -5.28 14.63
CA ARG A 112 -18.86 -4.94 14.84
C ARG A 112 -18.14 -4.95 13.51
N PRO A 113 -17.28 -3.96 13.23
CA PRO A 113 -16.46 -3.99 12.04
C PRO A 113 -15.48 -5.19 12.08
N GLU A 114 -15.38 -5.91 10.98
CA GLU A 114 -14.38 -6.94 10.80
C GLU A 114 -13.05 -6.28 10.40
N ALA A 115 -11.95 -6.73 10.99
CA ALA A 115 -10.62 -6.22 10.72
C ALA A 115 -9.71 -7.36 10.25
N ALA A 116 -9.01 -7.15 9.16
CA ALA A 116 -7.86 -7.95 8.78
C ALA A 116 -6.61 -7.31 9.37
N VAL A 117 -5.73 -8.12 9.96
CA VAL A 117 -4.52 -7.64 10.65
C VAL A 117 -3.31 -8.44 10.15
N TRP A 118 -2.22 -7.72 9.88
CA TRP A 118 -0.94 -8.29 9.53
C TRP A 118 0.17 -7.72 10.41
N TYR A 119 1.17 -8.53 10.73
CA TYR A 119 2.31 -8.12 11.56
C TYR A 119 3.61 -8.22 10.76
N HIS A 120 4.32 -7.10 10.68
CA HIS A 120 5.66 -7.04 10.11
C HIS A 120 6.67 -7.09 11.25
N THR A 121 7.62 -7.99 11.18
CA THR A 121 8.64 -8.20 12.21
C THR A 121 10.03 -7.92 11.66
N VAL A 122 10.98 -7.60 12.54
CA VAL A 122 12.38 -7.43 12.15
C VAL A 122 12.90 -8.71 11.49
N ASN A 123 13.17 -8.64 10.22
CA ASN A 123 13.59 -9.77 9.38
C ASN A 123 15.01 -9.63 8.82
N ARG A 124 15.60 -8.43 8.89
CA ARG A 124 16.99 -8.19 8.51
C ARG A 124 17.79 -7.76 9.75
N LYS A 125 18.94 -8.44 10.01
CA LYS A 125 19.85 -8.16 11.12
C LYS A 125 21.27 -8.37 10.64
N ASP A 126 21.84 -7.34 10.03
CA ASP A 126 23.14 -7.40 9.39
C ASP A 126 24.19 -6.65 10.20
N ARG A 127 25.42 -7.07 9.99
CA ARG A 127 26.60 -6.45 10.56
C ARG A 127 27.69 -6.41 9.50
N TYR A 128 28.25 -5.24 9.30
CA TYR A 128 29.37 -5.01 8.40
C TYR A 128 30.61 -4.67 9.21
N ASP A 129 31.65 -5.44 9.05
CA ASP A 129 32.89 -5.29 9.82
C ASP A 129 34.08 -4.93 8.93
N ILE A 130 34.85 -3.96 9.41
CA ILE A 130 36.14 -3.59 8.83
C ILE A 130 37.20 -3.58 9.93
N THR A 131 38.33 -4.22 9.65
CA THR A 131 39.49 -4.26 10.53
C THR A 131 40.55 -3.32 10.01
N VAL A 132 41.07 -2.46 10.88
CA VAL A 132 42.21 -1.59 10.59
C VAL A 132 43.37 -2.01 11.45
N GLU A 133 44.45 -2.44 10.81
CA GLU A 133 45.68 -2.84 11.49
C GLU A 133 46.54 -1.62 11.84
N LEU A 134 47.37 -1.76 12.87
CA LEU A 134 48.28 -0.70 13.29
C LEU A 134 49.24 -0.24 12.17
N PRO A 135 49.83 -1.13 11.35
CA PRO A 135 50.68 -0.74 10.23
C PRO A 135 49.94 0.11 9.18
N ASP A 136 48.67 -0.21 8.87
CA ASP A 136 47.87 0.55 7.91
C ASP A 136 47.62 1.97 8.39
N LEU A 137 47.34 2.11 9.68
CA LEU A 137 47.17 3.42 10.30
C LEU A 137 48.49 4.22 10.28
N GLN A 138 49.63 3.58 10.54
CA GLN A 138 50.95 4.23 10.46
C GLN A 138 51.24 4.70 9.02
N GLN A 139 50.94 3.86 8.03
CA GLN A 139 51.09 4.21 6.63
C GLN A 139 50.18 5.36 6.22
N ALA A 140 48.94 5.40 6.74
CA ALA A 140 48.01 6.49 6.49
C ALA A 140 48.51 7.85 7.01
N PHE A 141 49.28 7.87 8.09
CA PHE A 141 49.95 9.10 8.54
C PHE A 141 51.13 9.51 7.68
N ALA A 142 51.82 8.55 7.07
CA ALA A 142 53.00 8.83 6.22
C ALA A 142 52.62 9.36 4.83
N ASP A 143 51.46 8.97 4.30
CA ASP A 143 50.96 9.45 2.99
C ASP A 143 50.14 10.73 3.18
N GLU A 144 50.32 11.76 2.35
CA GLU A 144 49.63 13.06 2.45
C GLU A 144 48.10 12.97 2.42
N MET A 145 47.54 11.96 1.72
CA MET A 145 46.12 11.70 1.59
C MET A 145 45.69 10.40 2.27
N GLY A 146 46.60 9.74 3.01
CA GLY A 146 46.37 8.41 3.54
C GLY A 146 45.24 8.34 4.55
N LEU A 147 45.11 9.34 5.41
CA LEU A 147 44.00 9.42 6.38
C LEU A 147 42.64 9.56 5.69
N ASN A 148 42.53 10.30 4.58
CA ASN A 148 41.29 10.40 3.80
C ASN A 148 40.89 9.04 3.22
N ARG A 149 41.86 8.32 2.64
CA ARG A 149 41.59 7.00 2.06
C ARG A 149 41.15 5.97 3.11
N LEU A 150 41.80 6.03 4.29
CA LEU A 150 41.42 5.16 5.40
C LEU A 150 40.01 5.45 5.90
N ILE A 151 39.65 6.73 5.98
CA ILE A 151 38.30 7.19 6.33
C ILE A 151 37.29 6.66 5.33
N ASP A 152 37.54 6.89 4.03
CA ASP A 152 36.63 6.45 2.97
C ASP A 152 36.43 4.93 3.04
N ALA A 153 37.50 4.15 3.31
CA ALA A 153 37.39 2.72 3.46
C ALA A 153 36.54 2.32 4.68
N ILE A 154 36.76 2.94 5.86
CA ILE A 154 36.07 2.57 7.10
C ILE A 154 34.59 2.96 7.08
N MET A 155 34.24 4.09 6.47
CA MET A 155 32.90 4.67 6.57
C MET A 155 32.06 4.42 5.32
N THR A 156 32.64 4.52 4.14
CA THR A 156 31.89 4.46 2.85
C THR A 156 31.65 3.03 2.42
N VAL A 157 32.62 2.13 2.61
CA VAL A 157 32.48 0.73 2.15
C VAL A 157 31.36 0.00 2.88
N PRO A 158 31.29 -0.03 4.23
CA PRO A 158 30.19 -0.69 4.92
C PRO A 158 28.82 -0.10 4.59
N ARG A 159 28.77 1.23 4.47
CA ARG A 159 27.49 1.91 4.14
C ARG A 159 27.02 1.60 2.72
N ASN A 160 27.93 1.57 1.74
CA ASN A 160 27.56 1.17 0.37
C ASN A 160 27.12 -0.30 0.32
N SER A 161 27.80 -1.17 1.06
CA SER A 161 27.41 -2.58 1.15
C SER A 161 26.02 -2.71 1.79
N ASP A 162 25.77 -1.99 2.88
CA ASP A 162 24.49 -1.97 3.56
C ASP A 162 23.35 -1.47 2.65
N ASN A 163 23.54 -0.34 1.94
CA ASN A 163 22.56 0.19 1.00
C ASN A 163 22.26 -0.80 -0.13
N TYR A 164 23.29 -1.48 -0.64
CA TYR A 164 23.13 -2.46 -1.70
C TYR A 164 22.40 -3.72 -1.23
N ASP A 165 22.73 -4.22 -0.04
CA ASP A 165 22.07 -5.37 0.55
C ASP A 165 20.62 -5.06 0.95
N GLU A 166 20.34 -3.83 1.44
CA GLU A 166 18.98 -3.34 1.68
C GLU A 166 18.16 -3.34 0.37
N TYR A 167 18.74 -2.82 -0.71
CA TYR A 167 18.11 -2.85 -2.03
C TYR A 167 17.82 -4.27 -2.51
N LEU A 168 18.77 -5.19 -2.40
CA LEU A 168 18.55 -6.59 -2.77
C LEU A 168 17.50 -7.27 -1.87
N CYS A 169 17.49 -6.95 -0.57
CA CYS A 169 16.47 -7.44 0.35
C CYS A 169 15.08 -6.97 -0.07
N MET A 170 14.91 -5.68 -0.39
CA MET A 170 13.64 -5.12 -0.88
C MET A 170 13.19 -5.79 -2.18
N LEU A 171 14.09 -5.98 -3.15
CA LEU A 171 13.75 -6.69 -4.38
C LEU A 171 13.32 -8.13 -4.10
N ASN A 172 14.03 -8.84 -3.21
CA ASN A 172 13.67 -10.22 -2.84
C ASN A 172 12.28 -10.30 -2.19
N GLN A 173 11.82 -9.24 -1.51
CA GLN A 173 10.47 -9.19 -0.97
C GLN A 173 9.39 -9.19 -2.07
N LEU A 174 9.69 -8.72 -3.29
CA LEU A 174 8.77 -8.86 -4.43
C LEU A 174 8.59 -10.33 -4.82
N ALA A 175 9.68 -11.11 -4.87
CA ALA A 175 9.58 -12.55 -5.12
C ALA A 175 8.83 -13.28 -3.98
N TYR A 176 9.09 -12.89 -2.73
CA TYR A 176 8.36 -13.40 -1.58
C TYR A 176 6.86 -13.11 -1.66
N TYR A 177 6.48 -11.89 -2.06
CA TYR A 177 5.07 -11.51 -2.25
C TYR A 177 4.40 -12.36 -3.33
N GLU A 178 5.05 -12.52 -4.49
CA GLU A 178 4.53 -13.36 -5.58
C GLU A 178 4.34 -14.81 -5.13
N GLN A 179 5.29 -15.35 -4.38
CA GLN A 179 5.27 -16.75 -3.95
C GLN A 179 4.18 -17.04 -2.90
N ASN A 180 3.92 -16.11 -1.98
CA ASN A 180 3.02 -16.33 -0.85
C ASN A 180 1.59 -15.84 -1.10
N TRP A 181 1.42 -14.76 -1.87
CA TRP A 181 0.11 -14.14 -2.11
C TRP A 181 -0.25 -14.07 -3.58
N GLY A 182 0.75 -13.91 -4.45
CA GLY A 182 0.56 -13.68 -5.88
C GLY A 182 0.16 -12.23 -6.20
N PHE A 183 0.79 -11.66 -7.22
CA PHE A 183 0.38 -10.36 -7.76
C PHE A 183 -0.85 -10.49 -8.66
N PHE A 184 -1.62 -9.43 -8.72
CA PHE A 184 -2.58 -9.28 -9.81
C PHE A 184 -1.81 -9.06 -11.12
N LYS A 185 -1.86 -10.04 -12.04
CA LYS A 185 -1.11 -10.03 -13.30
C LYS A 185 -1.93 -9.43 -14.44
N HIS A 186 -1.36 -8.42 -15.09
CA HIS A 186 -1.85 -7.91 -16.35
C HIS A 186 -0.94 -8.35 -17.49
N GLN A 187 -1.50 -9.11 -18.42
CA GLN A 187 -0.76 -9.56 -19.59
C GLN A 187 -0.65 -8.44 -20.63
N VAL A 188 0.56 -8.20 -21.09
CA VAL A 188 0.86 -7.37 -22.27
C VAL A 188 1.36 -8.27 -23.39
N SER A 189 1.07 -7.92 -24.61
CA SER A 189 1.39 -8.76 -25.79
C SER A 189 2.88 -9.07 -25.94
N ALA A 190 3.74 -8.11 -25.56
CA ALA A 190 5.18 -8.25 -25.51
C ALA A 190 5.75 -7.27 -24.47
N ALA A 191 6.96 -7.54 -23.97
CA ALA A 191 7.72 -6.56 -23.19
C ALA A 191 7.96 -5.29 -24.03
N PRO A 192 7.90 -4.09 -23.45
CA PRO A 192 8.11 -2.85 -24.17
C PRO A 192 9.56 -2.74 -24.63
N THR A 193 9.78 -2.98 -25.92
CA THR A 193 11.10 -2.89 -26.59
C THR A 193 11.11 -1.88 -27.72
N ASP A 194 9.95 -1.44 -28.18
CA ASP A 194 9.77 -0.46 -29.23
C ASP A 194 8.66 0.55 -28.88
N GLU A 195 8.48 1.58 -29.70
CA GLU A 195 7.48 2.64 -29.48
C GLU A 195 6.04 2.11 -29.44
N ALA A 196 5.73 1.08 -30.21
CA ALA A 196 4.37 0.54 -30.31
C ALA A 196 3.99 -0.24 -29.03
N THR A 197 4.87 -1.14 -28.60
CA THR A 197 4.71 -1.91 -27.35
C THR A 197 4.79 -1.03 -26.12
N GLY A 198 5.64 0.01 -26.14
CA GLY A 198 5.71 1.04 -25.10
C GLY A 198 4.39 1.81 -24.95
N LYS A 199 3.73 2.19 -26.06
CA LYS A 199 2.43 2.86 -26.04
C LYS A 199 1.31 1.96 -25.54
N GLU A 200 1.32 0.67 -25.88
CA GLU A 200 0.36 -0.31 -25.35
C GLU A 200 0.50 -0.44 -23.84
N PHE A 201 1.71 -0.62 -23.35
CA PHE A 201 2.01 -0.69 -21.94
C PHE A 201 1.56 0.57 -21.19
N LEU A 202 1.93 1.77 -21.65
CA LEU A 202 1.52 3.02 -21.02
C LEU A 202 0.00 3.21 -21.00
N LYS A 203 -0.70 2.77 -22.04
CA LYS A 203 -2.17 2.76 -22.05
C LYS A 203 -2.73 1.85 -20.96
N ALA A 204 -2.13 0.69 -20.73
CA ALA A 204 -2.52 -0.22 -19.66
C ALA A 204 -2.25 0.40 -18.27
N VAL A 205 -1.06 0.94 -18.02
CA VAL A 205 -0.72 1.64 -16.77
C VAL A 205 -1.71 2.77 -16.48
N ARG A 206 -2.00 3.62 -17.49
CA ARG A 206 -2.99 4.70 -17.36
C ARG A 206 -4.39 4.19 -17.04
N ALA A 207 -4.79 3.07 -17.63
CA ALA A 207 -6.09 2.47 -17.36
C ALA A 207 -6.21 2.00 -15.91
N TYR A 208 -5.16 1.35 -15.39
CA TYR A 208 -5.13 0.91 -13.99
C TYR A 208 -5.00 2.09 -13.01
N ALA A 209 -4.18 3.08 -13.28
CA ALA A 209 -4.11 4.31 -12.47
C ALA A 209 -5.48 5.00 -12.33
N LYS A 210 -6.31 4.95 -13.38
CA LYS A 210 -7.69 5.45 -13.30
C LYS A 210 -8.65 4.52 -12.56
N LYS A 211 -8.50 3.19 -12.71
CA LYS A 211 -9.33 2.20 -12.01
C LYS A 211 -9.06 2.20 -10.51
N LEU A 212 -7.80 2.35 -10.09
CA LEU A 212 -7.40 2.38 -8.68
C LEU A 212 -7.98 3.56 -7.89
N LYS A 213 -8.49 4.61 -8.56
CA LYS A 213 -9.23 5.69 -7.89
C LYS A 213 -10.55 5.21 -7.26
N PHE A 214 -11.07 4.09 -7.71
CA PHE A 214 -12.32 3.53 -7.23
C PHE A 214 -12.04 2.34 -6.31
N PRO A 215 -12.72 2.25 -5.16
CA PRO A 215 -12.56 1.12 -4.26
C PRO A 215 -12.85 -0.21 -4.95
N THR A 216 -11.93 -1.16 -4.82
CA THR A 216 -12.06 -2.50 -5.38
C THR A 216 -11.34 -3.52 -4.51
N SER A 217 -11.83 -4.75 -4.48
CA SER A 217 -11.19 -5.87 -3.79
C SER A 217 -10.26 -6.70 -4.67
N LEU A 218 -10.01 -6.28 -5.93
CA LEU A 218 -9.36 -7.14 -6.93
C LEU A 218 -7.83 -7.09 -6.90
N TYR A 219 -7.22 -5.98 -6.51
CA TYR A 219 -5.80 -5.72 -6.76
C TYR A 219 -4.90 -5.92 -5.53
N SER A 220 -5.44 -6.44 -4.44
CA SER A 220 -4.70 -6.81 -3.24
C SER A 220 -5.15 -8.19 -2.78
N PRO A 221 -4.24 -9.07 -2.33
CA PRO A 221 -4.58 -10.43 -1.91
C PRO A 221 -5.53 -10.45 -0.70
N VAL A 222 -5.29 -9.60 0.30
CA VAL A 222 -6.16 -9.50 1.48
C VAL A 222 -7.51 -8.92 1.12
N SER A 223 -7.55 -7.95 0.20
CA SER A 223 -8.83 -7.41 -0.30
C SER A 223 -9.64 -8.47 -0.99
N ALA A 224 -9.02 -9.32 -1.80
CA ALA A 224 -9.69 -10.42 -2.48
C ALA A 224 -10.21 -11.48 -1.50
N GLU A 225 -9.44 -11.81 -0.46
CA GLU A 225 -9.80 -12.83 0.51
C GLU A 225 -10.84 -12.35 1.54
N TYR A 226 -10.64 -11.14 2.10
CA TYR A 226 -11.46 -10.64 3.22
C TYR A 226 -12.52 -9.61 2.80
N GLY A 227 -12.60 -9.27 1.51
CA GLY A 227 -13.56 -8.28 1.00
C GLY A 227 -13.29 -6.85 1.52
N VAL A 228 -12.03 -6.50 1.79
CA VAL A 228 -11.62 -5.16 2.18
C VAL A 228 -11.33 -4.35 0.92
N PRO A 229 -12.09 -3.31 0.57
CA PRO A 229 -11.82 -2.54 -0.63
C PRO A 229 -10.56 -1.68 -0.48
N THR A 230 -9.71 -1.72 -1.51
CA THR A 230 -8.52 -0.86 -1.62
C THR A 230 -8.68 0.13 -2.76
N PHE A 231 -8.07 1.27 -2.61
CA PHE A 231 -8.00 2.34 -3.63
C PHE A 231 -6.69 3.11 -3.45
N ALA A 232 -6.29 3.84 -4.48
CA ALA A 232 -5.11 4.69 -4.44
C ALA A 232 -5.36 5.99 -5.21
N LYS A 233 -4.81 7.09 -4.70
CA LYS A 233 -4.78 8.35 -5.43
C LYS A 233 -3.63 8.34 -6.43
N PRO A 234 -3.70 9.12 -7.51
CA PRO A 234 -2.63 9.18 -8.51
C PRO A 234 -1.28 9.62 -7.94
N ASP A 235 -1.31 10.50 -6.94
CA ASP A 235 -0.15 11.02 -6.22
C ASP A 235 0.51 10.02 -5.24
N GLU A 236 -0.16 8.92 -4.93
CA GLU A 236 0.34 7.83 -4.11
C GLU A 236 0.95 6.69 -4.95
N LEU A 237 0.71 6.69 -6.28
CA LEU A 237 1.14 5.61 -7.16
C LEU A 237 2.65 5.65 -7.42
N VAL A 238 3.27 4.48 -7.42
CA VAL A 238 4.68 4.24 -7.75
C VAL A 238 4.75 3.15 -8.81
N LEU A 239 5.56 3.38 -9.83
CA LEU A 239 5.82 2.43 -10.91
C LEU A 239 7.25 1.92 -10.81
N PHE A 240 7.42 0.63 -10.53
CA PHE A 240 8.68 -0.06 -10.77
C PHE A 240 8.73 -0.46 -12.23
N ILE A 241 9.86 -0.25 -12.88
CA ILE A 241 10.06 -0.61 -14.27
C ILE A 241 11.48 -1.12 -14.49
N THR A 242 11.62 -2.14 -15.33
CA THR A 242 12.96 -2.61 -15.71
C THR A 242 13.64 -1.60 -16.62
N ALA A 243 14.97 -1.50 -16.53
CA ALA A 243 15.77 -0.54 -17.30
C ALA A 243 15.54 -0.68 -18.82
N ASP A 244 15.42 -1.91 -19.31
CA ASP A 244 15.15 -2.19 -20.74
C ASP A 244 13.77 -1.67 -21.18
N ALA A 245 12.75 -1.86 -20.32
CA ALA A 245 11.41 -1.35 -20.59
C ALA A 245 11.37 0.19 -20.48
N ALA A 246 12.07 0.77 -19.51
CA ALA A 246 12.15 2.22 -19.33
C ALA A 246 12.79 2.92 -20.55
N ALA A 247 13.81 2.31 -21.15
CA ALA A 247 14.48 2.86 -22.33
C ALA A 247 13.58 3.03 -23.56
N SER A 248 12.49 2.27 -23.64
CA SER A 248 11.51 2.33 -24.74
C SER A 248 10.37 3.34 -24.49
N ILE A 249 10.35 4.00 -23.33
CA ILE A 249 9.23 4.83 -22.89
C ILE A 249 9.67 6.29 -22.77
N ASP A 250 8.89 7.18 -23.40
CA ASP A 250 9.10 8.62 -23.28
C ASP A 250 8.63 9.12 -21.90
N VAL A 251 9.51 9.82 -21.19
CA VAL A 251 9.27 10.40 -19.86
C VAL A 251 8.07 11.37 -19.86
N ASP A 252 7.87 12.12 -20.95
CA ASP A 252 6.74 13.05 -21.10
C ASP A 252 5.41 12.33 -21.13
N THR A 253 5.38 11.17 -21.77
CA THR A 253 4.18 10.34 -21.83
C THR A 253 3.90 9.71 -20.46
N LEU A 254 4.95 9.32 -19.73
CA LEU A 254 4.82 8.78 -18.37
C LEU A 254 4.29 9.81 -17.37
N ALA A 255 4.79 11.05 -17.43
CA ALA A 255 4.30 12.16 -16.62
C ALA A 255 2.79 12.39 -16.80
N SER A 256 2.31 12.28 -18.04
CA SER A 256 0.89 12.41 -18.36
C SER A 256 0.01 11.28 -17.80
N VAL A 257 0.59 10.10 -17.49
CA VAL A 257 -0.15 8.97 -16.87
C VAL A 257 -0.57 9.31 -15.46
N PHE A 258 0.31 9.94 -14.70
CA PHE A 258 0.08 10.28 -13.30
C PHE A 258 -0.60 11.65 -13.11
N ASN A 259 -0.80 12.44 -14.18
CA ASN A 259 -1.21 13.86 -14.11
C ASN A 259 -0.28 14.72 -13.23
N LEU A 260 1.00 14.42 -13.25
CA LEU A 260 2.04 15.08 -12.47
C LEU A 260 2.98 15.87 -13.39
N ASP A 261 3.72 16.80 -12.81
CA ASP A 261 4.84 17.45 -13.51
C ASP A 261 5.96 16.43 -13.79
N LYS A 262 6.79 16.69 -14.83
CA LYS A 262 7.87 15.77 -15.25
C LYS A 262 8.78 15.34 -14.10
N ALA A 263 9.15 16.26 -13.22
CA ALA A 263 10.02 16.01 -12.08
C ALA A 263 9.36 15.08 -11.04
N GLU A 264 8.07 15.23 -10.81
CA GLU A 264 7.32 14.45 -9.84
C GLU A 264 7.02 13.03 -10.39
N ALA A 265 6.76 12.90 -11.68
CA ALA A 265 6.61 11.61 -12.34
C ALA A 265 7.90 10.81 -12.35
N ALA A 266 9.04 11.45 -12.57
CA ALA A 266 10.35 10.82 -12.48
C ALA A 266 10.66 10.31 -11.06
N TYR A 267 10.26 11.05 -10.03
CA TYR A 267 10.43 10.63 -8.64
C TYR A 267 9.58 9.39 -8.28
N ARG A 268 8.44 9.22 -8.93
CA ARG A 268 7.53 8.08 -8.70
C ARG A 268 7.77 6.90 -9.63
N THR A 269 8.74 6.99 -10.51
CA THR A 269 9.19 5.89 -11.36
C THR A 269 10.53 5.39 -10.85
N ILE A 270 10.56 4.13 -10.44
CA ILE A 270 11.75 3.49 -9.91
C ILE A 270 12.26 2.51 -10.95
N GLU A 271 13.41 2.83 -11.52
CA GLU A 271 14.08 1.96 -12.46
C GLU A 271 14.89 0.90 -11.73
N VAL A 272 14.70 -0.35 -12.10
CA VAL A 272 15.43 -1.50 -11.58
C VAL A 272 16.07 -2.28 -12.74
N PRO A 273 17.25 -2.88 -12.57
CA PRO A 273 17.85 -3.68 -13.62
C PRO A 273 16.92 -4.80 -14.10
N GLU A 274 16.40 -5.57 -13.15
CA GLU A 274 15.48 -6.69 -13.38
C GLU A 274 14.51 -6.82 -12.20
N LEU A 275 13.31 -7.32 -12.45
CA LEU A 275 12.39 -7.73 -11.39
C LEU A 275 12.65 -9.21 -11.06
N PRO A 276 12.62 -9.62 -9.77
CA PRO A 276 12.89 -11.01 -9.36
C PRO A 276 11.68 -11.95 -9.61
N ILE A 277 10.92 -11.66 -10.65
CA ILE A 277 9.72 -12.40 -11.06
C ILE A 277 9.88 -12.68 -12.56
N PRO A 278 9.85 -13.95 -13.00
CA PRO A 278 9.99 -14.29 -14.40
C PRO A 278 8.99 -13.54 -15.30
N ASN A 279 9.45 -13.12 -16.47
CA ASN A 279 8.64 -12.47 -17.49
C ASN A 279 7.92 -11.17 -17.06
N ALA A 280 8.23 -10.65 -15.88
CA ALA A 280 7.71 -9.37 -15.39
C ALA A 280 8.65 -8.22 -15.76
N PHE A 281 8.10 -7.10 -16.18
CA PHE A 281 8.88 -5.93 -16.57
C PHE A 281 8.44 -4.63 -15.90
N ALA A 282 7.27 -4.62 -15.24
CA ALA A 282 6.85 -3.48 -14.44
C ALA A 282 5.86 -3.89 -13.33
N LEU A 283 5.84 -3.11 -12.25
CA LEU A 283 4.90 -3.26 -11.13
C LEU A 283 4.34 -1.88 -10.77
N LEU A 284 3.02 -1.72 -10.86
CA LEU A 284 2.31 -0.53 -10.41
C LEU A 284 1.76 -0.78 -9.00
N THR A 285 2.16 0.05 -8.06
CA THR A 285 1.74 -0.03 -6.66
C THR A 285 1.66 1.36 -6.03
N THR A 286 1.64 1.48 -4.70
CA THR A 286 1.65 2.75 -3.99
C THR A 286 2.92 2.91 -3.16
N ASP A 287 3.17 4.14 -2.69
CA ASP A 287 4.30 4.48 -1.81
C ASP A 287 4.30 3.77 -0.45
N ASN A 288 3.17 3.17 -0.07
CA ASN A 288 3.03 2.36 1.15
C ASN A 288 3.18 0.84 0.91
N PHE A 289 3.65 0.43 -0.28
CA PHE A 289 3.76 -1.00 -0.60
C PHE A 289 4.80 -1.72 0.27
N PHE A 290 5.93 -1.09 0.54
CA PHE A 290 6.90 -1.63 1.49
C PHE A 290 6.73 -0.98 2.86
N VAL A 291 6.66 -1.80 3.88
CA VAL A 291 6.77 -1.40 5.28
C VAL A 291 8.23 -1.60 5.68
N CYS A 292 9.02 -0.52 5.59
CA CYS A 292 10.44 -0.51 5.90
C CYS A 292 10.71 0.45 7.05
N SER A 293 11.39 -0.03 8.09
CA SER A 293 11.72 0.79 9.25
C SER A 293 12.95 0.27 9.96
N ASP A 294 13.89 1.17 10.24
CA ASP A 294 15.08 0.83 11.02
C ASP A 294 14.71 0.59 12.49
N TYR A 295 15.21 -0.51 13.04
CA TYR A 295 15.11 -0.83 14.46
C TYR A 295 16.40 -0.50 15.20
N VAL A 296 17.55 -0.86 14.64
CA VAL A 296 18.88 -0.53 15.14
C VAL A 296 19.76 -0.10 13.99
N TYR A 297 20.34 1.09 14.09
CA TYR A 297 21.38 1.56 13.20
C TYR A 297 22.49 2.16 14.04
N ALA A 298 23.56 1.38 14.28
CA ALA A 298 24.61 1.75 15.23
C ALA A 298 26.00 1.38 14.69
N ASN A 299 26.96 2.28 14.99
CA ASN A 299 28.36 2.04 14.74
C ASN A 299 29.06 1.76 16.08
N GLU A 300 29.80 0.67 16.14
CA GLU A 300 30.59 0.27 17.29
C GLU A 300 32.04 0.00 16.88
N SER A 301 32.97 0.24 17.78
CA SER A 301 34.38 -0.08 17.57
C SER A 301 34.94 -0.93 18.71
N PHE A 302 35.83 -1.84 18.38
CA PHE A 302 36.49 -2.70 19.37
C PHE A 302 37.97 -2.88 19.04
N TYR A 303 38.82 -2.51 19.97
CA TYR A 303 40.26 -2.77 19.87
C TYR A 303 40.61 -4.17 20.32
N ASN A 304 41.26 -4.94 19.41
CA ASN A 304 41.77 -6.28 19.72
C ASN A 304 43.26 -6.24 20.11
N PRO A 305 43.61 -6.45 21.39
CA PRO A 305 45.01 -6.39 21.84
C PRO A 305 45.88 -7.57 21.33
N GLN A 306 45.28 -8.67 20.88
CA GLN A 306 46.04 -9.81 20.35
C GLN A 306 46.58 -9.55 18.94
N THR A 307 45.81 -8.86 18.12
CA THR A 307 46.15 -8.53 16.72
C THR A 307 46.64 -7.11 16.51
N LEU A 308 46.59 -6.29 17.56
CA LEU A 308 46.90 -4.85 17.52
C LEU A 308 46.06 -4.10 16.45
N ALA A 309 44.85 -4.56 16.23
CA ALA A 309 43.93 -4.06 15.24
C ALA A 309 42.67 -3.49 15.89
N THR A 310 42.03 -2.54 15.24
CA THR A 310 40.73 -2.02 15.62
C THR A 310 39.68 -2.48 14.64
N ASN A 311 38.65 -3.14 15.15
CA ASN A 311 37.51 -3.56 14.37
C ASN A 311 36.40 -2.52 14.48
N TYR A 312 35.82 -2.15 13.37
CA TYR A 312 34.66 -1.27 13.24
C TYR A 312 33.49 -2.10 12.76
N TYR A 313 32.34 -1.91 13.39
CA TYR A 313 31.12 -2.62 13.12
C TYR A 313 30.00 -1.65 12.82
N LEU A 314 29.38 -1.78 11.65
CA LEU A 314 28.09 -1.16 11.36
C LEU A 314 27.02 -2.22 11.59
N HIS A 315 26.11 -1.97 12.51
CA HIS A 315 24.94 -2.82 12.76
C HIS A 315 23.71 -2.18 12.15
N HIS A 316 23.00 -2.94 11.30
CA HIS A 316 21.73 -2.52 10.74
C HIS A 316 20.67 -3.60 10.94
N TRP A 317 19.66 -3.30 11.76
CA TRP A 317 18.50 -4.17 11.99
C TRP A 317 17.26 -3.44 11.57
N GLU A 318 16.47 -4.03 10.69
CA GLU A 318 15.30 -3.38 10.11
C GLU A 318 14.15 -4.35 9.84
N VAL A 319 12.98 -3.78 9.66
CA VAL A 319 11.81 -4.42 9.08
C VAL A 319 11.80 -4.09 7.60
N VAL A 320 11.78 -5.09 6.74
CA VAL A 320 11.58 -4.96 5.28
C VAL A 320 10.52 -5.96 4.87
N SER A 321 9.30 -5.50 4.66
CA SER A 321 8.19 -6.39 4.36
C SER A 321 7.19 -5.72 3.43
N PRO A 322 6.63 -6.43 2.43
CA PRO A 322 5.57 -5.89 1.59
C PRO A 322 4.23 -5.92 2.33
N SER A 323 3.41 -4.90 2.08
CA SER A 323 2.05 -4.83 2.60
C SER A 323 1.08 -5.66 1.76
N PRO A 324 0.33 -6.59 2.35
CA PRO A 324 -0.69 -7.34 1.63
C PRO A 324 -2.00 -6.55 1.45
N PHE A 325 -2.12 -5.35 2.05
CA PHE A 325 -3.33 -4.51 2.00
C PHE A 325 -3.30 -3.51 0.84
N VAL A 326 -2.15 -3.31 0.23
CA VAL A 326 -1.93 -2.29 -0.81
C VAL A 326 -2.15 -2.91 -2.20
N PRO A 327 -2.80 -2.18 -3.14
CA PRO A 327 -2.97 -2.67 -4.50
C PRO A 327 -1.63 -2.79 -5.21
N ALA A 328 -1.41 -3.93 -5.86
CA ALA A 328 -0.20 -4.23 -6.62
C ALA A 328 -0.52 -4.96 -7.92
N ILE A 329 -0.17 -4.33 -9.05
CA ILE A 329 -0.49 -4.81 -10.40
C ILE A 329 0.80 -5.08 -11.14
N LEU A 330 1.08 -6.34 -11.43
CA LEU A 330 2.26 -6.79 -12.15
C LEU A 330 1.99 -6.84 -13.65
N PHE A 331 2.83 -6.17 -14.43
CA PHE A 331 2.80 -6.24 -15.89
C PHE A 331 3.79 -7.31 -16.36
N THR A 332 3.27 -8.29 -17.09
CA THR A 332 4.01 -9.48 -17.48
C THR A 332 3.55 -9.96 -18.86
N THR A 333 4.38 -10.77 -19.50
CA THR A 333 3.97 -11.52 -20.70
C THR A 333 3.29 -12.85 -20.37
N ASP A 334 3.26 -13.23 -19.09
CA ASP A 334 2.59 -14.44 -18.61
C ASP A 334 1.07 -14.32 -18.63
N THR A 335 0.41 -15.45 -18.37
CA THR A 335 -1.05 -15.55 -18.29
C THR A 335 -1.62 -14.55 -17.26
N PRO A 336 -2.62 -13.74 -17.63
CA PRO A 336 -3.19 -12.74 -16.73
C PRO A 336 -3.97 -13.40 -15.59
N THR A 337 -4.07 -12.70 -14.47
CA THR A 337 -4.99 -13.09 -13.40
C THR A 337 -6.42 -13.05 -13.93
N THR A 338 -7.15 -14.13 -13.78
CA THR A 338 -8.56 -14.19 -14.18
C THR A 338 -9.35 -13.24 -13.29
N VAL A 339 -9.79 -12.13 -13.86
CA VAL A 339 -10.72 -11.23 -13.17
C VAL A 339 -12.08 -11.92 -13.18
N PRO A 340 -12.69 -12.22 -12.03
CA PRO A 340 -14.06 -12.67 -12.02
C PRO A 340 -14.93 -11.58 -12.65
N THR A 341 -15.56 -11.90 -13.76
CA THR A 341 -16.52 -10.97 -14.37
C THR A 341 -17.75 -10.98 -13.48
N ILE A 342 -17.88 -9.99 -12.61
CA ILE A 342 -19.09 -9.80 -11.81
C ILE A 342 -20.18 -9.33 -12.79
N THR A 343 -20.90 -10.26 -13.35
CA THR A 343 -22.14 -9.98 -14.08
C THR A 343 -23.29 -10.03 -13.09
N GLN A 344 -23.53 -8.90 -12.43
CA GLN A 344 -24.78 -8.73 -11.69
C GLN A 344 -25.87 -8.33 -12.68
N SER A 345 -26.78 -9.24 -12.96
CA SER A 345 -27.96 -8.95 -13.76
C SER A 345 -29.21 -8.99 -12.88
N VAL A 346 -29.97 -7.91 -12.88
CA VAL A 346 -31.31 -7.91 -12.28
C VAL A 346 -32.24 -8.62 -13.26
N THR A 347 -32.88 -9.68 -12.75
CA THR A 347 -33.79 -10.53 -13.53
C THR A 347 -35.26 -10.21 -13.27
N GLY A 348 -35.55 -9.51 -12.17
CA GLY A 348 -36.95 -9.21 -11.84
C GLY A 348 -37.05 -8.39 -10.55
N VAL A 349 -38.30 -8.19 -10.14
CA VAL A 349 -38.66 -7.57 -8.87
C VAL A 349 -39.51 -8.53 -8.07
N ASN A 350 -39.29 -8.63 -6.77
CA ASN A 350 -40.18 -9.33 -5.85
C ASN A 350 -40.87 -8.29 -4.95
N ILE A 351 -42.19 -8.42 -4.86
CA ILE A 351 -43.03 -7.58 -3.99
C ILE A 351 -43.71 -8.50 -3.00
N THR A 352 -43.60 -8.17 -1.72
CA THR A 352 -44.24 -8.93 -0.65
C THR A 352 -45.05 -7.99 0.21
N ALA A 353 -46.13 -8.50 0.79
CA ALA A 353 -46.94 -7.81 1.78
C ALA A 353 -46.77 -8.49 3.10
N ALA A 354 -46.64 -7.73 4.19
CA ALA A 354 -46.58 -8.30 5.54
C ALA A 354 -47.83 -9.07 5.89
N LYS A 355 -48.98 -8.65 5.37
CA LYS A 355 -50.27 -9.36 5.47
C LYS A 355 -50.95 -9.39 4.08
N ASN A 356 -51.31 -10.59 3.61
CA ASN A 356 -52.02 -10.77 2.36
C ASN A 356 -53.55 -10.76 2.53
N SER A 357 -54.03 -10.62 3.76
CA SER A 357 -55.48 -10.52 4.11
C SER A 357 -55.67 -9.34 5.03
N LEU A 358 -56.59 -8.43 4.69
CA LEU A 358 -56.85 -7.20 5.42
C LEU A 358 -58.35 -6.99 5.63
N LYS A 359 -58.70 -6.37 6.74
CA LYS A 359 -60.09 -5.86 6.97
C LYS A 359 -60.22 -4.46 6.36
N PRO A 360 -61.44 -4.03 6.05
CA PRO A 360 -61.68 -2.64 5.65
C PRO A 360 -61.13 -1.65 6.67
N GLY A 361 -60.23 -0.74 6.22
CA GLY A 361 -59.58 0.25 7.06
C GLY A 361 -58.26 -0.18 7.69
N GLU A 362 -57.84 -1.41 7.53
CA GLU A 362 -56.48 -1.85 7.93
C GLU A 362 -55.41 -1.42 6.93
N SER A 363 -54.18 -1.52 7.36
CA SER A 363 -52.99 -1.20 6.53
C SER A 363 -51.98 -2.35 6.63
N THR A 364 -51.14 -2.52 5.61
CA THR A 364 -50.07 -3.50 5.60
C THR A 364 -48.82 -2.89 4.91
N GLN A 365 -47.66 -3.29 5.39
CA GLN A 365 -46.38 -2.90 4.78
C GLN A 365 -46.17 -3.72 3.51
N MET A 366 -45.79 -3.02 2.45
CA MET A 366 -45.33 -3.59 1.17
C MET A 366 -43.82 -3.42 1.08
N THR A 367 -43.11 -4.50 0.81
CA THR A 367 -41.64 -4.47 0.61
C THR A 367 -41.32 -4.84 -0.82
N VAL A 368 -40.27 -4.22 -1.36
CA VAL A 368 -39.82 -4.43 -2.74
C VAL A 368 -38.34 -4.82 -2.71
N ALA A 369 -38.01 -5.94 -3.30
CA ALA A 369 -36.65 -6.42 -3.50
C ALA A 369 -36.40 -6.71 -4.98
N LEU A 370 -35.23 -6.33 -5.50
CA LEU A 370 -34.79 -6.71 -6.82
C LEU A 370 -34.23 -8.14 -6.79
N THR A 371 -34.70 -8.97 -7.72
CA THR A 371 -34.13 -10.32 -7.89
C THR A 371 -32.90 -10.18 -8.79
N SER A 372 -31.72 -10.43 -8.24
CA SER A 372 -30.45 -10.40 -8.97
C SER A 372 -29.82 -11.79 -9.03
N THR A 373 -29.20 -12.11 -10.13
CA THR A 373 -28.29 -13.24 -10.26
C THR A 373 -26.86 -12.71 -10.26
N VAL A 374 -26.06 -13.19 -9.31
CA VAL A 374 -24.63 -12.89 -9.25
C VAL A 374 -23.88 -14.15 -9.67
N THR A 375 -23.01 -14.02 -10.68
CA THR A 375 -22.30 -15.17 -11.26
C THR A 375 -21.00 -15.54 -10.54
N THR A 376 -20.68 -14.89 -9.42
CA THR A 376 -19.47 -15.14 -8.64
C THR A 376 -19.78 -15.43 -7.18
N ASN A 377 -18.86 -16.15 -6.50
CA ASN A 377 -18.93 -16.52 -5.08
C ASN A 377 -18.88 -15.32 -4.11
N ASP A 378 -18.75 -14.10 -4.60
CA ASP A 378 -18.91 -12.90 -3.78
C ASP A 378 -20.40 -12.70 -3.49
N GLU A 379 -20.73 -12.53 -2.22
CA GLU A 379 -22.04 -12.06 -1.81
C GLU A 379 -22.30 -10.74 -2.53
N GLY A 380 -23.14 -10.80 -3.58
CA GLY A 380 -23.41 -9.66 -4.44
C GLY A 380 -23.83 -8.43 -3.64
N ILE A 381 -23.46 -7.27 -4.13
CA ILE A 381 -23.96 -6.00 -3.59
C ILE A 381 -25.48 -6.07 -3.63
N GLU A 382 -26.12 -5.90 -2.47
CA GLU A 382 -27.58 -5.80 -2.43
C GLU A 382 -28.00 -4.57 -3.25
N VAL A 383 -28.66 -4.82 -4.36
CA VAL A 383 -29.12 -3.75 -5.24
C VAL A 383 -30.41 -3.20 -4.66
N ALA A 384 -30.29 -2.03 -4.03
CA ALA A 384 -31.49 -1.32 -3.59
C ALA A 384 -32.34 -0.92 -4.81
N PRO A 385 -33.66 -1.12 -4.75
CA PRO A 385 -34.54 -0.65 -5.81
C PRO A 385 -34.51 0.89 -5.84
N ASN A 386 -34.58 1.44 -7.07
CA ASN A 386 -34.87 2.86 -7.23
C ASN A 386 -36.26 3.17 -6.70
N ALA A 387 -36.64 4.46 -6.69
CA ALA A 387 -37.96 4.87 -6.25
C ALA A 387 -39.06 3.99 -6.85
N VAL A 388 -39.92 3.43 -6.02
CA VAL A 388 -41.00 2.55 -6.45
C VAL A 388 -42.22 3.38 -6.76
N THR A 389 -42.80 3.18 -7.95
CA THR A 389 -44.10 3.74 -8.31
C THR A 389 -45.18 2.71 -8.06
N TRP A 390 -46.12 3.04 -7.19
CA TRP A 390 -47.20 2.17 -6.78
C TRP A 390 -48.48 2.47 -7.52
N SER A 391 -49.20 1.42 -7.90
CA SER A 391 -50.60 1.51 -8.37
C SER A 391 -51.44 0.45 -7.67
N VAL A 392 -52.65 0.83 -7.34
CA VAL A 392 -53.61 -0.08 -6.67
C VAL A 392 -54.88 -0.11 -7.51
N SER A 393 -55.30 -1.30 -7.89
CA SER A 393 -56.62 -1.57 -8.50
C SER A 393 -57.31 -2.67 -7.67
N GLY A 394 -58.59 -2.93 -7.93
CA GLY A 394 -59.28 -3.97 -7.23
C GLY A 394 -60.44 -4.55 -8.04
N VAL A 395 -60.85 -5.72 -7.64
CA VAL A 395 -62.04 -6.43 -8.20
C VAL A 395 -63.00 -6.80 -7.10
N THR A 396 -64.29 -6.88 -7.42
CA THR A 396 -65.37 -7.13 -6.45
C THR A 396 -65.28 -8.48 -5.76
N ALA A 397 -64.90 -9.51 -6.50
CA ALA A 397 -64.52 -10.83 -5.97
C ALA A 397 -63.66 -11.52 -7.00
N ALA A 398 -62.77 -12.43 -6.60
CA ALA A 398 -61.91 -13.15 -7.50
C ALA A 398 -62.67 -13.92 -8.59
N THR A 399 -63.89 -14.37 -8.29
CA THR A 399 -64.78 -15.09 -9.22
C THR A 399 -65.57 -14.18 -10.16
N GLU A 400 -65.87 -12.95 -9.75
CA GLU A 400 -66.68 -12.01 -10.55
C GLU A 400 -65.84 -11.11 -11.45
N GLY A 401 -64.64 -10.74 -11.03
CA GLY A 401 -63.66 -9.96 -11.76
C GLY A 401 -64.12 -8.56 -12.16
N LYS A 402 -65.19 -8.01 -11.58
CA LYS A 402 -65.69 -6.66 -11.89
C LYS A 402 -64.80 -5.60 -11.19
N PRO A 403 -64.43 -4.51 -11.88
CA PRO A 403 -63.65 -3.46 -11.32
C PRO A 403 -64.27 -2.87 -10.07
N LEU A 404 -63.48 -2.75 -8.98
CA LEU A 404 -63.87 -2.12 -7.72
C LEU A 404 -63.59 -0.63 -7.73
N ALA A 405 -64.59 0.19 -7.39
CA ALA A 405 -64.40 1.62 -7.25
C ALA A 405 -63.61 1.93 -5.98
N LEU A 406 -62.34 2.18 -6.12
CA LEU A 406 -61.45 2.60 -5.03
C LEU A 406 -61.47 4.11 -4.90
N ASN A 407 -61.45 4.61 -3.66
CA ASN A 407 -61.30 6.00 -3.34
C ASN A 407 -59.83 6.35 -3.02
N ARG A 408 -59.53 7.65 -2.86
CA ARG A 408 -58.16 8.11 -2.56
C ARG A 408 -57.56 7.60 -1.26
N MET A 409 -58.32 6.98 -0.40
CA MET A 409 -57.86 6.37 0.86
C MET A 409 -57.19 5.01 0.61
N THR A 410 -57.52 4.32 -0.51
CA THR A 410 -56.84 3.08 -0.87
C THR A 410 -55.67 3.44 -1.75
N ARG A 411 -54.50 3.43 -1.15
CA ARG A 411 -53.22 3.78 -1.82
C ARG A 411 -52.05 3.18 -1.05
N VAL A 412 -50.94 3.02 -1.71
CA VAL A 412 -49.64 2.81 -1.07
C VAL A 412 -48.97 4.19 -0.90
N ASP A 413 -48.54 4.49 0.30
CA ASP A 413 -47.84 5.75 0.59
C ASP A 413 -46.35 5.69 0.20
N ARG A 414 -45.60 6.79 0.47
CA ARG A 414 -44.17 6.87 0.13
C ARG A 414 -43.27 5.94 0.95
N LEU A 415 -43.76 5.45 2.08
CA LEU A 415 -43.07 4.50 2.96
C LEU A 415 -43.42 3.04 2.59
N GLY A 416 -44.23 2.83 1.55
CA GLY A 416 -44.63 1.52 1.11
C GLY A 416 -45.83 0.95 1.91
N MET A 417 -46.50 1.74 2.78
CA MET A 417 -47.66 1.28 3.52
C MET A 417 -48.91 1.32 2.64
N LEU A 418 -49.53 0.17 2.41
CA LEU A 418 -50.84 0.06 1.79
C LEU A 418 -51.92 0.42 2.80
N HIS A 419 -52.70 1.44 2.53
CA HIS A 419 -53.90 1.82 3.30
C HIS A 419 -55.13 1.37 2.55
N VAL A 420 -56.08 0.76 3.26
CA VAL A 420 -57.35 0.29 2.68
C VAL A 420 -58.50 1.17 3.18
N GLN A 421 -59.40 1.54 2.27
CA GLN A 421 -60.61 2.32 2.61
C GLN A 421 -61.53 1.54 3.53
N LYS A 422 -62.29 2.26 4.40
CA LYS A 422 -63.21 1.67 5.34
C LYS A 422 -64.60 1.36 4.74
N THR A 423 -64.99 2.09 3.69
CA THR A 423 -66.31 2.00 3.06
C THR A 423 -66.20 1.57 1.62
N ASN A 424 -67.28 0.98 1.09
CA ASN A 424 -67.35 0.52 -0.33
C ASN A 424 -66.37 -0.59 -0.69
N ILE A 425 -65.85 -1.33 0.32
CA ILE A 425 -65.04 -2.53 0.15
C ILE A 425 -65.62 -3.61 1.11
N LYS A 426 -65.69 -4.83 0.65
CA LYS A 426 -66.34 -5.94 1.37
C LYS A 426 -65.43 -7.16 1.40
N ALA A 427 -65.65 -8.05 2.35
CA ALA A 427 -65.03 -9.36 2.37
C ALA A 427 -65.22 -10.09 1.01
N GLY A 428 -64.13 -10.73 0.53
CA GLY A 428 -64.05 -11.35 -0.77
C GLY A 428 -63.55 -10.44 -1.91
N ASN A 429 -63.48 -9.10 -1.68
CA ASN A 429 -62.82 -8.23 -2.64
C ASN A 429 -61.29 -8.49 -2.68
N VAL A 430 -60.70 -8.30 -3.85
CA VAL A 430 -59.24 -8.46 -4.03
C VAL A 430 -58.63 -7.14 -4.53
N LEU A 431 -57.60 -6.70 -3.87
CA LEU A 431 -56.81 -5.56 -4.29
C LEU A 431 -55.55 -6.05 -5.03
N HIS A 432 -55.33 -5.57 -6.21
CA HIS A 432 -54.11 -5.80 -6.98
C HIS A 432 -53.15 -4.62 -6.73
N VAL A 433 -52.12 -4.86 -6.00
CA VAL A 433 -51.07 -3.86 -5.71
C VAL A 433 -49.89 -4.11 -6.61
N SER A 434 -49.64 -3.19 -7.51
CA SER A 434 -48.53 -3.27 -8.47
C SER A 434 -47.46 -2.25 -8.09
N GLY A 435 -46.24 -2.69 -7.92
CA GLY A 435 -45.07 -1.84 -7.78
C GLY A 435 -44.19 -1.92 -9.01
N THR A 436 -43.80 -0.77 -9.51
CA THR A 436 -42.86 -0.64 -10.62
C THR A 436 -41.64 0.10 -10.15
N THR A 437 -40.48 -0.54 -10.32
CA THR A 437 -39.17 0.06 -10.06
C THR A 437 -38.27 -0.09 -11.29
N SER A 438 -37.18 0.65 -11.35
CA SER A 438 -36.20 0.55 -12.44
C SER A 438 -34.84 0.24 -11.91
N TYR A 439 -34.08 -0.47 -12.70
CA TYR A 439 -32.65 -0.71 -12.47
C TYR A 439 -31.85 -0.09 -13.60
N VAL A 440 -30.76 0.61 -13.22
CA VAL A 440 -29.79 1.14 -14.18
C VAL A 440 -28.58 0.22 -14.15
N ASN A 441 -28.34 -0.49 -15.23
CA ASN A 441 -27.19 -1.39 -15.34
C ASN A 441 -25.87 -0.58 -15.47
N PRO A 442 -24.70 -1.22 -15.31
CA PRO A 442 -23.40 -0.57 -15.45
C PRO A 442 -23.16 0.13 -16.80
N SER A 443 -23.90 -0.25 -17.85
CA SER A 443 -23.85 0.41 -19.17
C SER A 443 -24.77 1.64 -19.29
N GLY A 444 -25.45 2.01 -18.19
CA GLY A 444 -26.36 3.17 -18.15
C GLY A 444 -27.76 2.91 -18.72
N LYS A 445 -28.10 1.68 -19.10
CA LYS A 445 -29.42 1.33 -19.59
C LYS A 445 -30.38 1.11 -18.43
N THR A 446 -31.51 1.84 -18.44
CA THR A 446 -32.59 1.68 -17.45
C THR A 446 -33.57 0.62 -17.92
N THR A 447 -33.87 -0.35 -17.07
CA THR A 447 -34.86 -1.39 -17.32
C THR A 447 -35.93 -1.34 -16.23
N PRO A 448 -37.22 -1.15 -16.57
CA PRO A 448 -38.30 -1.18 -15.60
C PRO A 448 -38.72 -2.60 -15.29
N TYR A 449 -39.02 -2.88 -14.04
CA TYR A 449 -39.56 -4.14 -13.54
C TYR A 449 -40.85 -3.87 -12.79
N THR A 450 -41.90 -4.64 -13.11
CA THR A 450 -43.20 -4.51 -12.46
C THR A 450 -43.66 -5.88 -11.96
N LYS A 451 -44.19 -5.91 -10.75
CA LYS A 451 -44.87 -7.08 -10.18
C LYS A 451 -46.14 -6.67 -9.44
N THR A 452 -47.10 -7.54 -9.46
CA THR A 452 -48.38 -7.36 -8.77
C THR A 452 -48.51 -8.39 -7.68
N VAL A 453 -49.06 -7.98 -6.53
CA VAL A 453 -49.40 -8.83 -5.41
C VAL A 453 -50.89 -8.65 -5.11
N ASP A 454 -51.56 -9.73 -4.84
CA ASP A 454 -53.00 -9.74 -4.53
C ASP A 454 -53.22 -9.72 -3.02
N ILE A 455 -54.05 -8.77 -2.55
CA ILE A 455 -54.42 -8.62 -1.14
C ILE A 455 -55.94 -8.90 -1.04
N THR A 456 -56.29 -9.90 -0.29
CA THR A 456 -57.71 -10.30 -0.09
C THR A 456 -58.32 -9.50 1.08
N ILE A 457 -59.52 -8.99 0.87
CA ILE A 457 -60.29 -8.34 1.94
C ILE A 457 -61.12 -9.40 2.67
N VAL A 458 -61.00 -9.45 4.00
CA VAL A 458 -61.61 -10.43 4.87
C VAL A 458 -62.55 -9.79 5.89
#